data_cef218699e6acd32a0c5fdc04714d237
#
_entry.id   cef218699e6acd32a0c5fdc04714d237
#
_cell.length_a   1.000
_cell.length_b   1.000
_cell.length_c   1.000
_cell.angle_alpha   90.00
_cell.angle_beta   90.00
_cell.angle_gamma   90.00
#
_symmetry.space_group_name_H-M   'P 1'
#
loop_
_entity.id
_entity.type
_entity.pdbx_description
1 polymer ?
#
loop_
_entity_poly.entity_id
_entity_poly.type
_entity_poly.pdbx_seq_one_letter_code
_entity_poly.pdbx_strand_id
1 'polypeptide(L)'
;MKNLKSQFKLIIFFLIFFNIFNFLSAKNIDKFSNSKDLSKYFSGIVATNNNQHQPSYNYFKSLNNLEESHYPYSQYYLFSLVTLKKFKDAAYYGRDLKRKELDSFESNLVTGIYYLENGELEQAKIYFEKLKNQSQSSSIQNLLSASLNNWTNFSDINSALSSLKSLPNRFENIKNIQEAFVYCYFDSKKTDEVFHKLTINPKINFSRYNFFHTNYLISKGKLKKGKNILQSSLEKYPK
;
A
#
# COMPACT_ATOMS: atom_id res chain seq x y z
N MET A 1 52.24 -29.40 -42.82
CA MET A 1 50.75 -29.49 -42.76
C MET A 1 50.13 -29.45 -41.39
N LYS A 2 50.77 -29.70 -40.24
CA LYS A 2 50.23 -29.63 -38.91
C LYS A 2 49.90 -28.20 -38.42
N ASN A 3 50.71 -27.20 -38.81
CA ASN A 3 50.49 -25.79 -38.37
C ASN A 3 49.28 -25.09 -39.01
N LEU A 4 48.94 -25.50 -40.27
CA LEU A 4 47.81 -24.85 -40.97
C LEU A 4 46.44 -25.21 -40.35
N LYS A 5 46.30 -26.47 -39.87
CA LYS A 5 45.04 -26.91 -39.17
C LYS A 5 44.88 -26.26 -37.80
N SER A 6 45.99 -25.94 -37.12
CA SER A 6 45.92 -25.24 -35.81
C SER A 6 45.52 -23.77 -35.97
N GLN A 7 46.08 -23.09 -36.97
CA GLN A 7 45.74 -21.71 -37.27
C GLN A 7 44.28 -21.57 -37.74
N PHE A 8 43.79 -22.54 -38.54
CA PHE A 8 42.38 -22.52 -38.98
C PHE A 8 41.39 -22.70 -37.82
N LYS A 9 41.69 -23.53 -36.82
CA LYS A 9 40.90 -23.68 -35.60
C LYS A 9 40.88 -22.40 -34.78
N LEU A 10 41.98 -21.69 -34.70
CA LEU A 10 42.10 -20.43 -33.96
C LEU A 10 41.28 -19.31 -34.62
N ILE A 11 41.27 -19.25 -35.94
CA ILE A 11 40.47 -18.29 -36.72
C ILE A 11 38.96 -18.57 -36.55
N ILE A 12 38.56 -19.85 -36.60
CA ILE A 12 37.13 -20.22 -36.37
C ILE A 12 36.71 -19.88 -34.93
N PHE A 13 37.57 -20.14 -33.95
CA PHE A 13 37.29 -19.78 -32.56
C PHE A 13 37.14 -18.25 -32.40
N PHE A 14 37.97 -17.45 -33.02
CA PHE A 14 37.88 -15.99 -33.03
C PHE A 14 36.60 -15.49 -33.72
N LEU A 15 36.22 -16.08 -34.84
CA LEU A 15 34.98 -15.74 -35.56
C LEU A 15 33.73 -16.09 -34.76
N ILE A 16 33.72 -17.21 -34.05
CA ILE A 16 32.60 -17.58 -33.17
C ILE A 16 32.55 -16.65 -31.97
N PHE A 17 33.69 -16.33 -31.36
CA PHE A 17 33.79 -15.42 -30.21
C PHE A 17 33.35 -14.01 -30.58
N PHE A 18 33.69 -13.49 -31.75
CA PHE A 18 33.24 -12.18 -32.23
C PHE A 18 31.73 -12.12 -32.51
N ASN A 19 31.13 -13.22 -32.97
CA ASN A 19 29.66 -13.25 -33.16
C ASN A 19 28.90 -13.33 -31.85
N ILE A 20 29.44 -13.94 -30.80
CA ILE A 20 28.79 -13.97 -29.47
C ILE A 20 28.74 -12.58 -28.85
N PHE A 21 29.76 -11.73 -29.07
CA PHE A 21 29.76 -10.36 -28.57
C PHE A 21 28.74 -9.43 -29.25
N ASN A 22 28.35 -9.71 -30.49
CA ASN A 22 27.34 -8.90 -31.19
C ASN A 22 25.90 -9.22 -30.75
N PHE A 23 25.62 -10.31 -30.02
CA PHE A 23 24.31 -10.64 -29.44
C PHE A 23 24.09 -10.01 -28.09
N LEU A 24 25.08 -9.41 -27.47
CA LEU A 24 24.95 -8.56 -26.28
C LEU A 24 24.67 -7.09 -26.64
N SER A 25 23.89 -6.84 -27.68
CA SER A 25 23.18 -5.59 -27.79
C SER A 25 22.16 -5.58 -26.65
N ALA A 26 22.54 -5.03 -25.50
CA ALA A 26 21.60 -4.57 -24.53
C ALA A 26 20.58 -3.73 -25.31
N LYS A 27 19.33 -4.21 -25.38
CA LYS A 27 18.23 -3.47 -25.93
C LYS A 27 18.15 -2.24 -25.04
N ASN A 28 18.81 -1.15 -25.44
CA ASN A 28 18.64 0.17 -24.84
C ASN A 28 17.19 0.53 -25.11
N ILE A 29 16.32 0.11 -24.21
CA ILE A 29 15.01 0.70 -24.13
C ILE A 29 15.32 2.10 -23.63
N ASP A 30 15.26 3.09 -24.51
CA ASP A 30 15.31 4.49 -24.16
C ASP A 30 14.13 4.75 -23.20
N LYS A 31 14.38 4.52 -21.92
CA LYS A 31 13.38 4.72 -20.85
C LYS A 31 13.00 6.19 -20.71
N PHE A 32 13.89 7.07 -21.19
CA PHE A 32 13.72 8.51 -21.14
C PHE A 32 13.86 9.08 -22.53
N SER A 33 12.93 9.93 -22.94
CA SER A 33 12.93 10.54 -24.27
C SER A 33 14.13 11.46 -24.50
N ASN A 34 14.72 11.99 -23.43
CA ASN A 34 15.90 12.87 -23.49
C ASN A 34 16.59 12.96 -22.11
N SER A 35 17.81 13.53 -22.11
CA SER A 35 18.59 13.78 -20.88
C SER A 35 17.90 14.69 -19.87
N LYS A 36 17.01 15.59 -20.32
CA LYS A 36 16.25 16.49 -19.46
C LYS A 36 15.23 15.71 -18.62
N ASP A 37 14.56 14.72 -19.18
CA ASP A 37 13.61 13.89 -18.45
C ASP A 37 14.31 12.99 -17.44
N LEU A 38 15.47 12.45 -17.81
CA LEU A 38 16.34 11.73 -16.89
C LEU A 38 16.77 12.61 -15.69
N SER A 39 17.19 13.84 -15.96
CA SER A 39 17.55 14.82 -14.92
C SER A 39 16.38 15.13 -13.99
N LYS A 40 15.19 15.37 -14.53
CA LYS A 40 13.96 15.58 -13.73
C LYS A 40 13.63 14.37 -12.85
N TYR A 41 13.74 13.16 -13.41
CA TYR A 41 13.47 11.94 -12.67
C TYR A 41 14.40 11.81 -11.45
N PHE A 42 15.70 11.96 -11.62
CA PHE A 42 16.66 11.94 -10.51
C PHE A 42 16.45 13.09 -9.53
N SER A 43 16.15 14.30 -10.02
CA SER A 43 15.80 15.43 -9.15
C SER A 43 14.57 15.14 -8.29
N GLY A 44 13.57 14.46 -8.87
CA GLY A 44 12.39 14.00 -8.15
C GLY A 44 12.73 13.00 -7.03
N ILE A 45 13.60 12.03 -7.31
CA ILE A 45 14.08 11.05 -6.31
C ILE A 45 14.84 11.76 -5.18
N VAL A 46 15.77 12.64 -5.52
CA VAL A 46 16.54 13.42 -4.51
C VAL A 46 15.60 14.24 -3.64
N ALA A 47 14.63 14.93 -4.24
CA ALA A 47 13.63 15.69 -3.50
C ALA A 47 12.79 14.79 -2.57
N THR A 48 12.40 13.58 -3.03
CA THR A 48 11.68 12.60 -2.20
C THR A 48 12.51 12.20 -0.99
N ASN A 49 13.77 11.84 -1.19
CA ASN A 49 14.67 11.41 -0.11
C ASN A 49 14.96 12.53 0.92
N ASN A 50 14.88 13.77 0.48
CA ASN A 50 15.03 14.95 1.35
C ASN A 50 13.70 15.44 1.95
N ASN A 51 12.61 14.66 1.84
CA ASN A 51 11.25 15.02 2.29
C ASN A 51 10.70 16.32 1.68
N GLN A 52 11.20 16.71 0.51
CA GLN A 52 10.74 17.88 -0.24
C GLN A 52 9.56 17.46 -1.15
N HIS A 53 8.40 17.21 -0.54
CA HIS A 53 7.26 16.57 -1.22
C HIS A 53 6.72 17.39 -2.39
N GLN A 54 6.61 18.71 -2.28
CA GLN A 54 6.10 19.55 -3.37
C GLN A 54 7.07 19.63 -4.57
N PRO A 55 8.39 19.85 -4.40
CA PRO A 55 9.35 19.70 -5.48
C PRO A 55 9.35 18.33 -6.13
N SER A 56 9.33 17.26 -5.34
CA SER A 56 9.26 15.89 -5.82
C SER A 56 8.05 15.68 -6.76
N TYR A 57 6.86 16.07 -6.32
CA TYR A 57 5.64 16.00 -7.11
C TYR A 57 5.76 16.77 -8.43
N ASN A 58 6.31 18.01 -8.39
CA ASN A 58 6.45 18.84 -9.58
C ASN A 58 7.37 18.20 -10.63
N TYR A 59 8.48 17.59 -10.18
CA TYR A 59 9.37 16.85 -11.07
C TYR A 59 8.68 15.65 -11.71
N PHE A 60 8.05 14.79 -10.93
CA PHE A 60 7.40 13.59 -11.46
C PHE A 60 6.19 13.92 -12.34
N LYS A 61 5.36 14.88 -11.95
CA LYS A 61 4.21 15.31 -12.75
C LYS A 61 4.60 15.78 -14.16
N SER A 62 5.83 16.30 -14.32
CA SER A 62 6.32 16.77 -15.63
C SER A 62 6.82 15.65 -16.54
N LEU A 63 6.81 14.39 -16.07
CA LEU A 63 7.30 13.20 -16.79
C LEU A 63 6.11 12.33 -17.23
N ASN A 64 5.32 12.82 -18.18
CA ASN A 64 4.14 12.10 -18.65
C ASN A 64 4.50 10.79 -19.37
N ASN A 65 3.70 9.74 -19.13
CA ASN A 65 3.79 8.42 -19.76
C ASN A 65 5.11 7.65 -19.52
N LEU A 66 5.88 8.01 -18.50
CA LEU A 66 7.10 7.29 -18.17
C LEU A 66 6.79 5.93 -17.49
N GLU A 67 5.58 5.74 -16.97
CA GLU A 67 5.12 4.50 -16.32
C GLU A 67 5.22 3.26 -17.22
N GLU A 68 5.00 3.42 -18.53
CA GLU A 68 5.03 2.31 -19.49
C GLU A 68 6.44 1.78 -19.74
N SER A 69 7.44 2.65 -19.67
CA SER A 69 8.84 2.31 -19.91
C SER A 69 9.65 2.15 -18.63
N HIS A 70 9.22 2.73 -17.53
CA HIS A 70 9.94 2.76 -16.26
C HIS A 70 9.02 2.63 -15.04
N TYR A 71 8.70 1.39 -14.67
CA TYR A 71 7.81 1.07 -13.56
C TYR A 71 8.11 1.80 -12.23
N PRO A 72 9.37 1.96 -11.77
CA PRO A 72 9.66 2.70 -10.53
C PRO A 72 9.15 4.14 -10.50
N TYR A 73 9.00 4.77 -11.67
CA TYR A 73 8.43 6.11 -11.76
C TYR A 73 7.00 6.17 -11.18
N SER A 74 6.15 5.19 -11.51
CA SER A 74 4.77 5.18 -11.05
C SER A 74 4.68 5.08 -9.51
N GLN A 75 5.59 4.36 -8.87
CA GLN A 75 5.65 4.29 -7.40
C GLN A 75 6.03 5.64 -6.79
N TYR A 76 7.06 6.31 -7.30
CA TYR A 76 7.48 7.63 -6.81
C TYR A 76 6.40 8.70 -7.04
N TYR A 77 5.77 8.70 -8.21
CA TYR A 77 4.71 9.65 -8.50
C TYR A 77 3.49 9.43 -7.60
N LEU A 78 3.04 8.19 -7.43
CA LEU A 78 1.97 7.82 -6.51
C LEU A 78 2.31 8.23 -5.06
N PHE A 79 3.53 7.95 -4.60
CA PHE A 79 4.01 8.37 -3.29
C PHE A 79 3.94 9.89 -3.12
N SER A 80 4.36 10.65 -4.12
CA SER A 80 4.31 12.13 -4.07
C SER A 80 2.87 12.66 -3.96
N LEU A 81 1.92 12.03 -4.65
CA LEU A 81 0.50 12.38 -4.57
C LEU A 81 -0.07 12.11 -3.16
N VAL A 82 0.24 10.95 -2.60
CA VAL A 82 -0.25 10.54 -1.26
C VAL A 82 0.35 11.44 -0.17
N THR A 83 1.64 11.75 -0.22
CA THR A 83 2.30 12.62 0.77
C THR A 83 1.78 14.06 0.75
N LEU A 84 1.35 14.54 -0.41
CA LEU A 84 0.69 15.85 -0.56
C LEU A 84 -0.82 15.80 -0.28
N LYS A 85 -1.35 14.67 0.20
CA LYS A 85 -2.78 14.46 0.47
C LYS A 85 -3.68 14.64 -0.77
N LYS A 86 -3.12 14.47 -1.97
CA LYS A 86 -3.84 14.51 -3.24
C LYS A 86 -4.50 13.15 -3.53
N PHE A 87 -5.32 12.66 -2.60
CA PHE A 87 -5.86 11.29 -2.64
C PHE A 87 -6.74 11.02 -3.85
N LYS A 88 -7.52 12.01 -4.28
CA LYS A 88 -8.33 11.92 -5.49
C LYS A 88 -7.46 11.74 -6.75
N ASP A 89 -6.40 12.53 -6.87
CA ASP A 89 -5.48 12.43 -8.01
C ASP A 89 -4.71 11.10 -7.98
N ALA A 90 -4.33 10.63 -6.79
CA ALA A 90 -3.68 9.33 -6.60
C ALA A 90 -4.60 8.17 -7.03
N ALA A 91 -5.89 8.22 -6.67
CA ALA A 91 -6.87 7.23 -7.10
C ALA A 91 -7.12 7.26 -8.60
N TYR A 92 -7.16 8.45 -9.21
CA TYR A 92 -7.29 8.58 -10.67
C TYR A 92 -6.08 8.02 -11.40
N TYR A 93 -4.88 8.29 -10.90
CA TYR A 93 -3.66 7.71 -11.44
C TYR A 93 -3.63 6.17 -11.28
N GLY A 94 -4.04 5.65 -10.12
CA GLY A 94 -4.15 4.20 -9.92
C GLY A 94 -5.16 3.52 -10.87
N ARG A 95 -6.29 4.20 -11.18
CA ARG A 95 -7.23 3.72 -12.21
C ARG A 95 -6.62 3.70 -13.61
N ASP A 96 -5.82 4.72 -13.93
CA ASP A 96 -5.12 4.78 -15.20
C ASP A 96 -4.09 3.67 -15.34
N LEU A 97 -3.29 3.42 -14.30
CA LEU A 97 -2.37 2.29 -14.25
C LEU A 97 -3.08 0.95 -14.42
N LYS A 98 -4.25 0.76 -13.77
CA LYS A 98 -5.05 -0.46 -13.93
C LYS A 98 -5.53 -0.64 -15.37
N ARG A 99 -5.98 0.44 -16.03
CA ARG A 99 -6.44 0.39 -17.43
C ARG A 99 -5.31 0.03 -18.40
N LYS A 100 -4.07 0.42 -18.07
CA LYS A 100 -2.84 0.09 -18.81
C LYS A 100 -2.22 -1.24 -18.42
N GLU A 101 -2.83 -1.99 -17.49
CA GLU A 101 -2.29 -3.24 -16.93
C GLU A 101 -0.92 -3.07 -16.22
N LEU A 102 -0.67 -1.87 -15.70
CA LEU A 102 0.54 -1.48 -14.97
C LEU A 102 0.27 -1.32 -13.46
N ASP A 103 -0.87 -1.79 -12.98
CA ASP A 103 -1.26 -1.63 -11.60
C ASP A 103 -0.38 -2.46 -10.64
N SER A 104 -0.07 -1.87 -9.50
CA SER A 104 0.73 -2.45 -8.42
C SER A 104 -0.10 -2.65 -7.16
N PHE A 105 0.50 -3.32 -6.17
CA PHE A 105 -0.10 -3.42 -4.84
C PHE A 105 -0.41 -2.02 -4.27
N GLU A 106 0.52 -1.08 -4.36
CA GLU A 106 0.39 0.27 -3.82
C GLU A 106 -0.70 1.07 -4.54
N SER A 107 -0.77 0.99 -5.88
CA SER A 107 -1.79 1.70 -6.65
C SER A 107 -3.19 1.15 -6.38
N ASN A 108 -3.34 -0.17 -6.26
CA ASN A 108 -4.61 -0.81 -5.91
C ASN A 108 -5.00 -0.49 -4.46
N LEU A 109 -4.03 -0.49 -3.52
CA LEU A 109 -4.27 -0.13 -2.13
C LEU A 109 -4.81 1.30 -2.01
N VAL A 110 -4.12 2.28 -2.58
CA VAL A 110 -4.52 3.70 -2.51
C VAL A 110 -5.86 3.93 -3.18
N THR A 111 -6.10 3.33 -4.34
CA THR A 111 -7.36 3.48 -5.08
C THR A 111 -8.52 2.83 -4.32
N GLY A 112 -8.31 1.63 -3.79
CA GLY A 112 -9.33 0.93 -3.00
C GLY A 112 -9.69 1.69 -1.71
N ILE A 113 -8.71 2.24 -1.00
CA ILE A 113 -8.95 3.07 0.20
C ILE A 113 -9.73 4.33 -0.17
N TYR A 114 -9.40 4.99 -1.27
CA TYR A 114 -10.15 6.16 -1.74
C TYR A 114 -11.64 5.85 -1.97
N TYR A 115 -11.95 4.75 -2.63
CA TYR A 115 -13.33 4.31 -2.84
C TYR A 115 -14.03 3.91 -1.53
N LEU A 116 -13.33 3.22 -0.63
CA LEU A 116 -13.85 2.86 0.69
C LEU A 116 -14.22 4.11 1.50
N GLU A 117 -13.36 5.12 1.52
CA GLU A 117 -13.59 6.39 2.23
C GLU A 117 -14.81 7.15 1.67
N ASN A 118 -15.05 7.04 0.36
CA ASN A 118 -16.22 7.65 -0.28
C ASN A 118 -17.50 6.79 -0.18
N GLY A 119 -17.47 5.64 0.48
CA GLY A 119 -18.61 4.74 0.63
C GLY A 119 -18.92 3.89 -0.61
N GLU A 120 -18.03 3.90 -1.60
CA GLU A 120 -18.16 3.15 -2.86
C GLU A 120 -17.61 1.71 -2.69
N LEU A 121 -18.30 0.90 -1.86
CA LEU A 121 -17.81 -0.41 -1.41
C LEU A 121 -17.54 -1.39 -2.56
N GLU A 122 -18.41 -1.44 -3.56
CA GLU A 122 -18.24 -2.33 -4.70
C GLU A 122 -16.98 -1.97 -5.53
N GLN A 123 -16.70 -0.67 -5.67
CA GLN A 123 -15.47 -0.23 -6.33
C GLN A 123 -14.25 -0.56 -5.47
N ALA A 124 -14.29 -0.30 -4.17
CA ALA A 124 -13.21 -0.64 -3.25
C ALA A 124 -12.86 -2.13 -3.31
N LYS A 125 -13.88 -3.00 -3.32
CA LYS A 125 -13.75 -4.45 -3.41
C LYS A 125 -12.94 -4.89 -4.62
N ILE A 126 -13.20 -4.35 -5.80
CA ILE A 126 -12.48 -4.67 -7.05
C ILE A 126 -10.97 -4.47 -6.90
N TYR A 127 -10.56 -3.40 -6.20
CA TYR A 127 -9.15 -3.11 -5.98
C TYR A 127 -8.54 -3.96 -4.86
N PHE A 128 -9.27 -4.20 -3.79
CA PHE A 128 -8.77 -5.01 -2.67
C PHE A 128 -8.66 -6.50 -3.01
N GLU A 129 -9.51 -7.05 -3.87
CA GLU A 129 -9.37 -8.41 -4.37
C GLU A 129 -8.05 -8.61 -5.14
N LYS A 130 -7.59 -7.60 -5.90
CA LYS A 130 -6.29 -7.64 -6.58
C LYS A 130 -5.11 -7.69 -5.61
N LEU A 131 -5.22 -7.06 -4.43
CA LEU A 131 -4.13 -7.07 -3.43
C LEU A 131 -3.74 -8.48 -3.01
N LYS A 132 -4.70 -9.41 -2.94
CA LYS A 132 -4.43 -10.80 -2.57
C LYS A 132 -3.49 -11.49 -3.55
N ASN A 133 -3.65 -11.21 -4.84
CA ASN A 133 -2.85 -11.82 -5.91
C ASN A 133 -1.49 -11.12 -6.09
N GLN A 134 -1.40 -9.84 -5.71
CA GLN A 134 -0.20 -9.01 -5.80
C GLN A 134 0.62 -9.00 -4.51
N SER A 135 0.07 -9.51 -3.41
CA SER A 135 0.81 -9.61 -2.16
C SER A 135 1.96 -10.60 -2.31
N GLN A 136 3.14 -10.07 -2.57
CA GLN A 136 4.38 -10.82 -2.40
C GLN A 136 4.49 -11.23 -0.92
N SER A 137 5.35 -12.18 -0.60
CA SER A 137 5.52 -12.81 0.72
C SER A 137 5.67 -11.87 1.94
N SER A 138 5.53 -10.55 1.78
CA SER A 138 5.52 -9.57 2.85
C SER A 138 4.33 -9.81 3.78
N SER A 139 4.61 -10.05 5.06
CA SER A 139 3.56 -10.25 6.08
C SER A 139 2.64 -9.03 6.24
N ILE A 140 3.13 -7.82 5.96
CA ILE A 140 2.35 -6.57 6.02
C ILE A 140 1.37 -6.48 4.85
N GLN A 141 1.79 -6.79 3.64
CA GLN A 141 0.90 -6.79 2.47
C GLN A 141 -0.23 -7.80 2.63
N ASN A 142 0.07 -9.02 3.11
CA ASN A 142 -0.93 -10.04 3.39
C ASN A 142 -1.93 -9.58 4.47
N LEU A 143 -1.44 -8.93 5.53
CA LEU A 143 -2.30 -8.39 6.58
C LEU A 143 -3.23 -7.31 6.04
N LEU A 144 -2.71 -6.34 5.28
CA LEU A 144 -3.50 -5.27 4.68
C LEU A 144 -4.55 -5.82 3.71
N SER A 145 -4.15 -6.73 2.83
CA SER A 145 -5.06 -7.38 1.89
C SER A 145 -6.20 -8.10 2.62
N ALA A 146 -5.90 -8.95 3.61
CA ALA A 146 -6.91 -9.68 4.36
C ALA A 146 -7.84 -8.75 5.14
N SER A 147 -7.28 -7.72 5.80
CA SER A 147 -8.04 -6.76 6.60
C SER A 147 -9.00 -5.92 5.74
N LEU A 148 -8.53 -5.39 4.62
CA LEU A 148 -9.32 -4.54 3.74
C LEU A 148 -10.39 -5.32 2.98
N ASN A 149 -10.07 -6.54 2.53
CA ASN A 149 -11.06 -7.43 1.94
C ASN A 149 -12.17 -7.79 2.93
N ASN A 150 -11.84 -7.95 4.22
CA ASN A 150 -12.86 -8.17 5.24
C ASN A 150 -13.88 -7.02 5.27
N TRP A 151 -13.42 -5.76 5.25
CA TRP A 151 -14.29 -4.58 5.34
C TRP A 151 -15.19 -4.34 4.12
N THR A 152 -14.94 -5.01 3.00
CA THR A 152 -15.75 -4.89 1.78
C THR A 152 -16.62 -6.12 1.47
N ASN A 153 -16.46 -7.22 2.22
CA ASN A 153 -17.07 -8.50 1.86
C ASN A 153 -18.05 -9.08 2.90
N PHE A 154 -18.32 -8.39 4.01
CA PHE A 154 -19.25 -8.89 4.99
C PHE A 154 -20.67 -8.33 4.83
N SER A 155 -21.67 -9.17 4.98
CA SER A 155 -23.10 -8.81 4.98
C SER A 155 -23.67 -8.63 6.38
N ASP A 156 -23.06 -9.27 7.38
CA ASP A 156 -23.51 -9.31 8.76
C ASP A 156 -22.32 -9.48 9.73
N ILE A 157 -22.61 -9.30 11.04
CA ILE A 157 -21.58 -9.36 12.09
C ILE A 157 -20.89 -10.74 12.16
N ASN A 158 -21.61 -11.84 11.89
CA ASN A 158 -21.04 -13.19 12.00
C ASN A 158 -20.10 -13.46 10.84
N SER A 159 -20.44 -13.03 9.64
CA SER A 159 -19.57 -13.14 8.45
C SER A 159 -18.28 -12.31 8.66
N ALA A 160 -18.38 -11.09 9.18
CA ALA A 160 -17.24 -10.24 9.51
C ALA A 160 -16.31 -10.89 10.54
N LEU A 161 -16.86 -11.38 11.66
CA LEU A 161 -16.09 -12.03 12.72
C LEU A 161 -15.46 -13.35 12.26
N SER A 162 -16.17 -14.10 11.42
CA SER A 162 -15.65 -15.34 10.83
C SER A 162 -14.44 -15.06 9.92
N SER A 163 -14.51 -14.01 9.11
CA SER A 163 -13.41 -13.58 8.25
C SER A 163 -12.16 -13.18 9.05
N LEU A 164 -12.34 -12.50 10.20
CA LEU A 164 -11.23 -12.14 11.08
C LEU A 164 -10.49 -13.37 11.65
N LYS A 165 -11.16 -14.50 11.81
CA LYS A 165 -10.52 -15.75 12.28
C LYS A 165 -9.47 -16.28 11.29
N SER A 166 -9.58 -15.94 10.02
CA SER A 166 -8.60 -16.33 9.00
C SER A 166 -7.25 -15.60 9.11
N LEU A 167 -7.18 -14.50 9.87
CA LEU A 167 -5.94 -13.79 10.11
C LEU A 167 -4.99 -14.63 10.97
N PRO A 168 -3.69 -14.71 10.61
CA PRO A 168 -2.70 -15.47 11.37
C PRO A 168 -2.60 -15.01 12.85
N ASN A 169 -2.35 -15.94 13.76
CA ASN A 169 -2.28 -15.65 15.21
C ASN A 169 -1.22 -14.60 15.59
N ARG A 170 -0.15 -14.46 14.79
CA ARG A 170 0.85 -13.40 14.99
C ARG A 170 0.25 -11.98 14.92
N PHE A 171 -0.94 -11.81 14.34
CA PHE A 171 -1.68 -10.57 14.23
C PHE A 171 -2.86 -10.47 15.19
N GLU A 172 -2.86 -11.25 16.28
CA GLU A 172 -3.97 -11.29 17.23
C GLU A 172 -4.35 -9.91 17.78
N ASN A 173 -3.37 -9.05 18.06
CA ASN A 173 -3.66 -7.68 18.50
C ASN A 173 -4.46 -6.88 17.47
N ILE A 174 -4.12 -7.00 16.18
CA ILE A 174 -4.84 -6.31 15.09
C ILE A 174 -6.22 -6.92 14.90
N LYS A 175 -6.34 -8.23 15.02
CA LYS A 175 -7.61 -8.95 14.99
C LYS A 175 -8.56 -8.46 16.08
N ASN A 176 -8.09 -8.34 17.33
CA ASN A 176 -8.88 -7.83 18.45
C ASN A 176 -9.35 -6.38 18.22
N ILE A 177 -8.48 -5.55 17.63
CA ILE A 177 -8.83 -4.18 17.25
C ILE A 177 -9.93 -4.17 16.19
N GLN A 178 -9.79 -4.97 15.13
CA GLN A 178 -10.80 -5.06 14.07
C GLN A 178 -12.10 -5.63 14.59
N GLU A 179 -12.06 -6.61 15.47
CA GLU A 179 -13.25 -7.18 16.14
C GLU A 179 -14.04 -6.08 16.88
N ALA A 180 -13.37 -5.21 17.64
CA ALA A 180 -14.03 -4.11 18.32
C ALA A 180 -14.71 -3.12 17.36
N PHE A 181 -14.06 -2.83 16.22
CA PHE A 181 -14.66 -1.99 15.19
C PHE A 181 -15.82 -2.69 14.47
N VAL A 182 -15.77 -3.99 14.23
CA VAL A 182 -16.89 -4.76 13.67
C VAL A 182 -18.09 -4.69 14.60
N TYR A 183 -17.93 -4.95 15.91
CA TYR A 183 -19.01 -4.81 16.88
C TYR A 183 -19.57 -3.39 16.91
N CYS A 184 -18.71 -2.38 16.79
CA CYS A 184 -19.12 -0.98 16.76
C CYS A 184 -19.93 -0.64 15.49
N TYR A 185 -19.46 -1.11 14.33
CA TYR A 185 -20.11 -0.88 13.05
C TYR A 185 -21.55 -1.43 13.01
N PHE A 186 -21.74 -2.64 13.56
CA PHE A 186 -23.05 -3.27 13.65
C PHE A 186 -23.87 -2.86 14.89
N ASP A 187 -23.43 -1.86 15.60
CA ASP A 187 -24.10 -1.35 16.83
C ASP A 187 -24.44 -2.45 17.85
N SER A 188 -23.54 -3.40 18.02
CA SER A 188 -23.75 -4.55 18.89
C SER A 188 -23.70 -4.16 20.38
N LYS A 189 -24.53 -4.82 21.20
CA LYS A 189 -24.49 -4.66 22.68
C LYS A 189 -23.12 -5.04 23.27
N LYS A 190 -22.30 -5.83 22.57
CA LYS A 190 -20.95 -6.24 22.99
C LYS A 190 -19.88 -5.17 22.74
N THR A 191 -20.17 -4.12 21.97
CA THR A 191 -19.19 -3.08 21.59
C THR A 191 -18.47 -2.49 22.80
N ASP A 192 -19.21 -2.12 23.85
CA ASP A 192 -18.63 -1.52 25.07
C ASP A 192 -17.66 -2.48 25.76
N GLU A 193 -18.03 -3.75 25.89
CA GLU A 193 -17.21 -4.80 26.51
C GLU A 193 -15.91 -5.03 25.70
N VAL A 194 -16.03 -5.14 24.38
CA VAL A 194 -14.87 -5.44 23.52
C VAL A 194 -13.90 -4.26 23.47
N PHE A 195 -14.38 -3.03 23.34
CA PHE A 195 -13.51 -1.85 23.48
C PHE A 195 -12.85 -1.76 24.86
N HIS A 196 -13.58 -2.10 25.93
CA HIS A 196 -12.99 -2.11 27.26
C HIS A 196 -11.83 -3.10 27.36
N LYS A 197 -11.96 -4.30 26.78
CA LYS A 197 -10.85 -5.30 26.72
C LYS A 197 -9.62 -4.75 25.98
N LEU A 198 -9.81 -3.97 24.92
CA LEU A 198 -8.69 -3.32 24.22
C LEU A 198 -8.01 -2.27 25.11
N THR A 199 -8.78 -1.46 25.81
CA THR A 199 -8.25 -0.33 26.59
C THR A 199 -7.54 -0.75 27.87
N ILE A 200 -7.85 -1.91 28.44
CA ILE A 200 -7.13 -2.47 29.59
C ILE A 200 -5.88 -3.26 29.23
N ASN A 201 -5.74 -3.71 27.99
CA ASN A 201 -4.58 -4.48 27.56
C ASN A 201 -3.36 -3.56 27.32
N PRO A 202 -2.28 -3.65 28.13
CA PRO A 202 -1.15 -2.73 28.05
C PRO A 202 -0.39 -2.82 26.70
N LYS A 203 -0.50 -3.94 25.98
CA LYS A 203 0.18 -4.16 24.70
C LYS A 203 -0.49 -3.46 23.53
N ILE A 204 -1.80 -3.16 23.64
CA ILE A 204 -2.61 -2.59 22.55
C ILE A 204 -3.42 -1.37 23.00
N ASN A 205 -3.22 -0.92 24.24
CA ASN A 205 -3.90 0.27 24.74
C ASN A 205 -3.22 1.53 24.20
N PHE A 206 -3.76 2.05 23.10
CA PHE A 206 -3.36 3.32 22.51
C PHE A 206 -4.44 4.37 22.78
N SER A 207 -4.03 5.62 23.02
CA SER A 207 -4.95 6.75 23.25
C SER A 207 -6.05 6.87 22.18
N ARG A 208 -5.72 6.51 20.95
CA ARG A 208 -6.66 6.46 19.82
C ARG A 208 -7.86 5.54 20.08
N TYR A 209 -7.66 4.36 20.67
CA TYR A 209 -8.75 3.42 20.95
C TYR A 209 -9.61 3.89 22.13
N ASN A 210 -9.01 4.56 23.11
CA ASN A 210 -9.75 5.24 24.15
C ASN A 210 -10.67 6.32 23.58
N PHE A 211 -10.18 7.07 22.60
CA PHE A 211 -10.99 8.07 21.88
C PHE A 211 -12.17 7.45 21.12
N PHE A 212 -11.96 6.37 20.37
CA PHE A 212 -13.06 5.68 19.68
C PHE A 212 -14.07 5.10 20.65
N HIS A 213 -13.63 4.45 21.74
CA HIS A 213 -14.52 3.93 22.77
C HIS A 213 -15.35 5.05 23.42
N THR A 214 -14.70 6.17 23.72
CA THR A 214 -15.39 7.35 24.28
C THR A 214 -16.47 7.87 23.33
N ASN A 215 -16.14 8.05 22.04
CA ASN A 215 -17.11 8.52 21.05
C ASN A 215 -18.32 7.58 20.94
N TYR A 216 -18.08 6.27 20.94
CA TYR A 216 -19.17 5.29 20.99
C TYR A 216 -20.04 5.46 22.24
N LEU A 217 -19.44 5.60 23.42
CA LEU A 217 -20.19 5.78 24.68
C LEU A 217 -21.00 7.08 24.69
N ILE A 218 -20.43 8.17 24.17
CA ILE A 218 -21.12 9.45 24.04
C ILE A 218 -22.30 9.30 23.08
N SER A 219 -22.16 8.66 21.94
CA SER A 219 -23.25 8.41 21.00
C SER A 219 -24.38 7.57 21.58
N LYS A 220 -24.11 6.77 22.65
CA LYS A 220 -25.07 5.99 23.41
C LYS A 220 -25.59 6.71 24.68
N GLY A 221 -25.32 8.01 24.83
CA GLY A 221 -25.74 8.79 25.99
C GLY A 221 -24.97 8.51 27.28
N LYS A 222 -23.92 7.68 27.25
CA LYS A 222 -23.13 7.30 28.44
C LYS A 222 -21.98 8.30 28.71
N LEU A 223 -22.32 9.61 28.81
CA LEU A 223 -21.37 10.72 28.92
C LEU A 223 -20.38 10.57 30.06
N LYS A 224 -20.88 10.20 31.27
CA LYS A 224 -20.05 10.06 32.48
C LYS A 224 -18.96 8.99 32.25
N LYS A 225 -19.34 7.84 31.67
CA LYS A 225 -18.39 6.75 31.40
C LYS A 225 -17.34 7.15 30.35
N GLY A 226 -17.77 7.82 29.26
CA GLY A 226 -16.87 8.33 28.24
C GLY A 226 -15.86 9.35 28.80
N LYS A 227 -16.32 10.31 29.63
CA LYS A 227 -15.47 11.30 30.29
C LYS A 227 -14.38 10.63 31.16
N ASN A 228 -14.75 9.62 31.94
CA ASN A 228 -13.79 8.89 32.79
C ASN A 228 -12.70 8.20 31.98
N ILE A 229 -13.04 7.59 30.82
CA ILE A 229 -12.05 6.96 29.93
C ILE A 229 -11.08 7.99 29.37
N LEU A 230 -11.57 9.15 28.92
CA LEU A 230 -10.70 10.22 28.43
C LEU A 230 -9.76 10.74 29.50
N GLN A 231 -10.27 10.98 30.70
CA GLN A 231 -9.48 11.47 31.82
C GLN A 231 -8.37 10.49 32.19
N SER A 232 -8.68 9.20 32.35
CA SER A 232 -7.69 8.16 32.60
C SER A 232 -6.68 8.02 31.45
N SER A 233 -7.10 8.26 30.20
CA SER A 233 -6.20 8.24 29.05
C SER A 233 -5.24 9.43 29.06
N LEU A 234 -5.68 10.62 29.46
CA LEU A 234 -4.82 11.81 29.58
C LEU A 234 -3.78 11.66 30.71
N GLU A 235 -4.18 11.08 31.83
CA GLU A 235 -3.26 10.78 32.94
C GLU A 235 -2.17 9.78 32.55
N LYS A 236 -2.52 8.79 31.73
CA LYS A 236 -1.60 7.75 31.26
C LYS A 236 -0.68 8.22 30.12
N TYR A 237 -1.17 9.15 29.27
CA TYR A 237 -0.45 9.66 28.10
C TYR A 237 -0.42 11.20 28.15
N PRO A 238 0.31 11.81 29.10
CA PRO A 238 0.46 13.26 29.13
C PRO A 238 1.18 13.73 27.86
N LYS A 239 0.79 14.92 27.38
CA LYS A 239 1.43 15.54 26.21
C LYS A 239 2.82 16.08 26.56
#